data_ac6e5fb251b1d80b06fe853a986351d1
#
_entry.id   ac6e5fb251b1d80b06fe853a986351d1
#
_cell.length_a   1.000
_cell.length_b   1.000
_cell.length_c   1.000
_cell.angle_alpha   90.00
_cell.angle_beta   90.00
_cell.angle_gamma   90.00
#
_symmetry.space_group_name_H-M   'P 1'
#
loop_
_entity.id
_entity.type
_entity.pdbx_description
1 polymer ?
#
loop_
_entity_poly.entity_id
_entity_poly.type
_entity_poly.pdbx_seq_one_letter_code
_entity_poly.pdbx_strand_id
1 'polypeptide(L)'
;GGKPVRFSAAQRVWLRAMELLRSIMASDSTPPGGEPAMIDLLVAPSCSPLQREATLRGGYPPVPDTCVVTGGGGFVGQRMVEMLVERGARRVVSFDVALKAADAWNHPAIEYVQGDLRDYEAVLAAVQGADCVWHNGAAVGPYHPMQLYYDVNYTGTINVINACKAVGCKKVVMSSSPSTRFDGKDVDGLTEAEMPTLPQKSYLAEYARSKALGEMAMRAAACDEFMTCAVAPHQVYGPRDNLFLPNLLEVAGTGKLRIFGNGQNRICFSHVDNYAHGLIIAERVLYPGSPALGKFYIVTDGDSHPMKEGYALFWPELDRAVVGMGFTSVYRKFSLPFYFIMGLAYVCDVIGWLLGTKLKLNPFAVKMLTMHRWFKIDAAEKDLNYKPIIQYELGWAETITWFRQNWLPTFDAKAGGYVGKIATQTQKKIDIQTAGAGSATARPKNE
;
A
#
# COMPACT_ATOMS: atom_id res chain seq x y z
N GLY A 1 47.94 12.42 3.94
CA GLY A 1 47.31 12.80 2.70
C GLY A 1 46.27 11.80 2.33
N GLY A 2 45.04 11.92 2.94
CA GLY A 2 43.88 11.08 2.56
C GLY A 2 43.31 11.59 1.24
N LYS A 3 43.13 10.70 0.26
CA LYS A 3 42.41 11.03 -0.97
C LYS A 3 40.95 11.36 -0.63
N PRO A 4 40.35 12.44 -1.20
CA PRO A 4 38.96 12.76 -0.97
C PRO A 4 38.09 11.61 -1.45
N VAL A 5 37.16 11.16 -0.60
CA VAL A 5 36.15 10.13 -0.95
C VAL A 5 35.24 10.74 -2.01
N ARG A 6 35.31 10.23 -3.25
CA ARG A 6 34.39 10.64 -4.33
C ARG A 6 33.09 9.89 -4.17
N PHE A 7 32.05 10.58 -3.72
CA PHE A 7 30.69 10.05 -3.70
C PHE A 7 30.13 9.94 -5.12
N SER A 8 29.39 8.88 -5.40
CA SER A 8 28.61 8.74 -6.63
C SER A 8 27.52 9.80 -6.71
N ALA A 9 26.96 10.03 -7.90
CA ALA A 9 25.85 10.99 -8.08
C ALA A 9 24.67 10.65 -7.14
N ALA A 10 24.30 9.39 -7.05
CA ALA A 10 23.24 8.89 -6.14
C ALA A 10 23.55 9.14 -4.66
N GLN A 11 24.81 8.93 -4.24
CA GLN A 11 25.24 9.24 -2.87
C GLN A 11 25.20 10.74 -2.54
N ARG A 12 25.51 11.61 -3.50
CA ARG A 12 25.40 13.07 -3.31
C ARG A 12 23.94 13.52 -3.20
N VAL A 13 23.04 12.96 -4.01
CA VAL A 13 21.58 13.25 -3.90
C VAL A 13 21.05 12.77 -2.56
N TRP A 14 21.45 11.57 -2.12
CA TRP A 14 21.05 11.04 -0.82
C TRP A 14 21.57 11.89 0.35
N LEU A 15 22.83 12.36 0.33
CA LEU A 15 23.37 13.25 1.37
C LEU A 15 22.59 14.57 1.44
N ARG A 16 22.26 15.17 0.28
CA ARG A 16 21.43 16.38 0.22
C ARG A 16 20.00 16.14 0.75
N ALA A 17 19.39 14.99 0.41
CA ALA A 17 18.10 14.62 0.94
C ALA A 17 18.14 14.47 2.47
N MET A 18 19.17 13.85 3.01
CA MET A 18 19.36 13.72 4.46
C MET A 18 19.64 15.06 5.16
N GLU A 19 20.35 15.98 4.53
CA GLU A 19 20.57 17.35 5.03
C GLU A 19 19.26 18.14 5.05
N LEU A 20 18.46 18.04 3.99
CA LEU A 20 17.14 18.69 3.92
C LEU A 20 16.18 18.13 4.99
N LEU A 21 16.12 16.81 5.15
CA LEU A 21 15.34 16.17 6.21
C LEU A 21 15.79 16.61 7.60
N ARG A 22 17.09 16.72 7.85
CA ARG A 22 17.61 17.25 9.13
C ARG A 22 17.19 18.70 9.35
N SER A 23 17.20 19.52 8.29
CA SER A 23 16.74 20.92 8.37
C SER A 23 15.24 21.00 8.70
N ILE A 24 14.41 20.17 8.04
CA ILE A 24 12.97 20.06 8.30
C ILE A 24 12.72 19.58 9.74
N MET A 25 13.42 18.54 10.20
CA MET A 25 13.30 18.01 11.57
C MET A 25 13.81 18.99 12.64
N ALA A 26 14.79 19.82 12.32
CA ALA A 26 15.30 20.83 13.25
C ALA A 26 14.35 22.03 13.44
N SER A 27 13.43 22.27 12.49
CA SER A 27 12.41 23.31 12.59
C SER A 27 11.21 22.91 13.43
N ASP A 28 11.10 21.63 13.83
CA ASP A 28 9.94 21.04 14.55
C ASP A 28 10.15 21.00 16.07
N SER A 29 10.79 22.03 16.67
CA SER A 29 10.89 22.16 18.12
C SER A 29 9.57 22.69 18.69
N THR A 30 8.64 21.79 19.03
CA THR A 30 7.43 22.10 19.82
C THR A 30 7.81 22.42 21.27
N PRO A 31 7.29 23.50 21.86
CA PRO A 31 7.48 23.76 23.29
C PRO A 31 6.67 22.75 24.13
N PRO A 32 7.17 22.28 25.26
CA PRO A 32 6.45 21.36 26.13
C PRO A 32 5.32 22.08 26.89
N GLY A 33 4.08 21.60 26.71
CA GLY A 33 2.92 21.92 27.53
C GLY A 33 2.12 23.16 27.09
N GLY A 34 1.23 22.97 26.13
CA GLY A 34 0.21 23.90 25.69
C GLY A 34 -0.98 23.16 25.06
N GLU A 35 -2.15 23.82 24.98
CA GLU A 35 -3.27 23.36 24.16
C GLU A 35 -2.76 22.92 22.79
N PRO A 36 -3.37 21.90 22.13
CA PRO A 36 -2.94 21.44 20.81
C PRO A 36 -2.80 22.66 19.92
N ALA A 37 -1.58 22.90 19.43
CA ALA A 37 -1.33 24.05 18.59
C ALA A 37 -2.32 23.98 17.41
N MET A 38 -2.85 25.10 16.95
CA MET A 38 -3.82 25.15 15.84
C MET A 38 -3.35 24.33 14.61
N ILE A 39 -2.06 24.11 14.51
CA ILE A 39 -1.41 23.28 13.49
C ILE A 39 -1.72 21.77 13.67
N ASP A 40 -1.94 21.28 14.90
CA ASP A 40 -2.28 19.87 15.17
C ASP A 40 -3.74 19.53 14.81
N LEU A 41 -4.55 20.56 14.54
CA LEU A 41 -5.88 20.41 13.94
C LEU A 41 -5.85 20.44 12.41
N LEU A 42 -4.74 20.87 11.81
CA LEU A 42 -4.59 20.98 10.35
C LEU A 42 -3.79 19.82 9.74
N VAL A 43 -2.96 19.16 10.56
CA VAL A 43 -2.08 18.08 10.10
C VAL A 43 -2.09 16.97 11.15
N ALA A 44 -2.22 15.73 10.70
CA ALA A 44 -2.24 14.58 11.61
C ALA A 44 -0.95 14.50 12.43
N PRO A 45 -1.02 14.30 13.76
CA PRO A 45 0.15 14.22 14.63
C PRO A 45 1.14 13.10 14.25
N SER A 46 0.62 12.02 13.65
CA SER A 46 1.39 10.87 13.20
C SER A 46 2.14 11.10 11.88
N CYS A 47 1.92 12.25 11.22
CA CYS A 47 2.64 12.62 10.00
C CYS A 47 4.13 12.82 10.27
N SER A 48 4.93 12.26 9.38
CA SER A 48 6.36 12.55 9.31
C SER A 48 6.63 14.01 8.90
N PRO A 49 7.83 14.55 9.14
CA PRO A 49 8.16 15.92 8.73
C PRO A 49 7.88 16.22 7.26
N LEU A 50 8.21 15.29 6.35
CA LEU A 50 7.98 15.47 4.92
C LEU A 50 6.49 15.43 4.56
N GLN A 51 5.70 14.57 5.19
CA GLN A 51 4.26 14.51 5.04
C GLN A 51 3.60 15.81 5.53
N ARG A 52 4.05 16.32 6.69
CA ARG A 52 3.61 17.60 7.26
C ARG A 52 3.92 18.76 6.30
N GLU A 53 5.14 18.82 5.78
CA GLU A 53 5.53 19.83 4.79
C GLU A 53 4.65 19.77 3.54
N ALA A 54 4.41 18.58 3.00
CA ALA A 54 3.57 18.41 1.82
C ALA A 54 2.12 18.88 2.08
N THR A 55 1.56 18.56 3.26
CA THR A 55 0.22 19.04 3.67
C THR A 55 0.18 20.57 3.78
N LEU A 56 1.14 21.17 4.47
CA LEU A 56 1.19 22.64 4.67
C LEU A 56 1.47 23.43 3.38
N ARG A 57 2.17 22.83 2.42
CA ARG A 57 2.35 23.43 1.08
C ARG A 57 1.02 23.69 0.42
N GLY A 58 0.02 22.82 0.64
CA GLY A 58 -1.32 23.00 0.12
C GLY A 58 -1.43 22.95 -1.39
N GLY A 59 -2.40 23.70 -1.93
CA GLY A 59 -2.64 23.76 -3.39
C GLY A 59 -3.35 22.52 -3.95
N TYR A 60 -3.86 21.66 -3.08
CA TYR A 60 -4.60 20.48 -3.49
C TYR A 60 -6.07 20.84 -3.82
N PRO A 61 -6.66 20.13 -4.76
CA PRO A 61 -8.08 20.30 -5.05
C PRO A 61 -8.93 19.98 -3.81
N PRO A 62 -10.09 20.66 -3.64
CA PRO A 62 -11.03 20.35 -2.58
C PRO A 62 -11.55 18.92 -2.71
N VAL A 63 -11.91 18.32 -1.58
CA VAL A 63 -12.51 16.99 -1.49
C VAL A 63 -14.00 17.10 -1.13
N PRO A 64 -14.82 16.05 -1.33
CA PRO A 64 -16.20 16.03 -0.88
C PRO A 64 -16.33 16.23 0.63
N ASP A 65 -17.49 16.74 1.07
CA ASP A 65 -17.76 17.00 2.49
C ASP A 65 -17.81 15.71 3.32
N THR A 66 -18.45 14.67 2.80
CA THR A 66 -18.61 13.37 3.49
C THR A 66 -17.90 12.26 2.71
N CYS A 67 -16.82 11.78 3.29
CA CYS A 67 -15.94 10.76 2.72
C CYS A 67 -16.00 9.46 3.52
N VAL A 68 -16.01 8.31 2.85
CA VAL A 68 -15.89 7.01 3.50
C VAL A 68 -14.67 6.28 2.96
N VAL A 69 -13.83 5.76 3.85
CA VAL A 69 -12.65 4.96 3.50
C VAL A 69 -12.83 3.57 4.10
N THR A 70 -13.05 2.57 3.27
CA THR A 70 -12.99 1.18 3.74
C THR A 70 -11.54 0.72 3.83
N GLY A 71 -11.21 -0.10 4.82
CA GLY A 71 -9.82 -0.40 5.14
C GLY A 71 -9.08 0.81 5.74
N GLY A 72 -9.82 1.71 6.41
CA GLY A 72 -9.32 2.97 6.94
C GLY A 72 -8.31 2.84 8.08
N GLY A 73 -8.23 1.67 8.74
CA GLY A 73 -7.23 1.36 9.76
C GLY A 73 -5.94 0.76 9.20
N GLY A 74 -5.88 0.43 7.90
CA GLY A 74 -4.69 -0.10 7.24
C GLY A 74 -3.66 0.99 6.91
N PHE A 75 -2.46 0.57 6.47
CA PHE A 75 -1.35 1.47 6.14
C PHE A 75 -1.74 2.62 5.18
N VAL A 76 -2.31 2.28 4.03
CA VAL A 76 -2.77 3.28 3.04
C VAL A 76 -4.04 3.99 3.52
N GLY A 77 -4.99 3.23 4.09
CA GLY A 77 -6.28 3.77 4.51
C GLY A 77 -6.17 4.82 5.60
N GLN A 78 -5.32 4.61 6.60
CA GLN A 78 -5.08 5.58 7.66
C GLN A 78 -4.54 6.90 7.09
N ARG A 79 -3.57 6.84 6.16
CA ARG A 79 -3.05 8.05 5.52
C ARG A 79 -4.09 8.73 4.63
N MET A 80 -4.95 7.97 3.96
CA MET A 80 -6.08 8.55 3.22
C MET A 80 -7.06 9.29 4.12
N VAL A 81 -7.44 8.69 5.25
CA VAL A 81 -8.34 9.33 6.23
C VAL A 81 -7.74 10.65 6.71
N GLU A 82 -6.47 10.65 7.10
CA GLU A 82 -5.73 11.85 7.50
C GLU A 82 -5.75 12.90 6.39
N MET A 83 -5.37 12.51 5.16
CA MET A 83 -5.23 13.42 4.02
C MET A 83 -6.58 14.00 3.58
N LEU A 84 -7.69 13.28 3.71
CA LEU A 84 -9.03 13.79 3.41
C LEU A 84 -9.41 14.92 4.40
N VAL A 85 -9.13 14.74 5.69
CA VAL A 85 -9.34 15.79 6.70
C VAL A 85 -8.43 16.99 6.44
N GLU A 86 -7.14 16.75 6.19
CA GLU A 86 -6.15 17.78 5.85
C GLU A 86 -6.56 18.62 4.61
N ARG A 87 -7.39 18.04 3.72
CA ARG A 87 -7.92 18.70 2.53
C ARG A 87 -9.32 19.26 2.69
N GLY A 88 -9.85 19.28 3.92
CA GLY A 88 -11.08 19.98 4.27
C GLY A 88 -12.36 19.16 4.25
N ALA A 89 -12.29 17.82 4.22
CA ALA A 89 -13.48 17.00 4.42
C ALA A 89 -14.10 17.29 5.81
N ARG A 90 -15.42 17.46 5.87
CA ARG A 90 -16.14 17.75 7.12
C ARG A 90 -16.43 16.50 7.93
N ARG A 91 -16.61 15.36 7.25
CA ARG A 91 -16.84 14.05 7.86
C ARG A 91 -16.08 12.98 7.09
N VAL A 92 -15.24 12.22 7.78
CA VAL A 92 -14.51 11.09 7.21
C VAL A 92 -14.80 9.84 8.04
N VAL A 93 -15.48 8.87 7.46
CA VAL A 93 -15.73 7.58 8.09
C VAL A 93 -14.57 6.63 7.75
N SER A 94 -13.85 6.21 8.77
CA SER A 94 -12.80 5.19 8.70
C SER A 94 -13.40 3.83 9.06
N PHE A 95 -13.80 3.05 8.05
CA PHE A 95 -14.42 1.74 8.22
C PHE A 95 -13.37 0.63 8.09
N ASP A 96 -13.18 -0.18 9.13
CA ASP A 96 -12.21 -1.28 9.13
C ASP A 96 -12.67 -2.42 10.06
N VAL A 97 -12.23 -3.64 9.76
CA VAL A 97 -12.40 -4.80 10.65
C VAL A 97 -11.51 -4.66 11.90
N ALA A 98 -10.40 -3.96 11.78
CA ALA A 98 -9.50 -3.68 12.89
C ALA A 98 -10.06 -2.59 13.80
N LEU A 99 -9.71 -2.69 15.09
CA LEU A 99 -9.94 -1.60 16.04
C LEU A 99 -9.11 -0.37 15.64
N LYS A 100 -9.59 0.80 16.03
CA LYS A 100 -8.85 2.06 15.90
C LYS A 100 -7.41 1.89 16.38
N ALA A 101 -6.44 2.24 15.53
CA ALA A 101 -5.03 2.19 15.89
C ALA A 101 -4.70 3.17 17.03
N ALA A 102 -3.71 2.85 17.86
CA ALA A 102 -3.34 3.68 19.01
C ALA A 102 -2.80 5.06 18.58
N ASP A 103 -2.18 5.13 17.39
CA ASP A 103 -1.63 6.33 16.77
C ASP A 103 -2.61 7.01 15.79
N ALA A 104 -3.86 6.53 15.72
CA ALA A 104 -4.87 7.12 14.86
C ALA A 104 -5.29 8.51 15.33
N TRP A 105 -5.40 9.43 14.39
CA TRP A 105 -5.70 10.83 14.66
C TRP A 105 -7.06 11.04 15.35
N ASN A 106 -7.05 11.69 16.50
CA ASN A 106 -8.24 12.07 17.25
C ASN A 106 -8.79 13.41 16.76
N HIS A 107 -9.36 13.43 15.55
CA HIS A 107 -9.91 14.65 14.95
C HIS A 107 -11.44 14.58 14.94
N PRO A 108 -12.17 15.67 15.25
CA PRO A 108 -13.64 15.67 15.33
C PRO A 108 -14.33 15.34 13.99
N ALA A 109 -13.66 15.55 12.85
CA ALA A 109 -14.18 15.15 11.53
C ALA A 109 -14.01 13.66 11.25
N ILE A 110 -13.31 12.87 12.07
CA ILE A 110 -13.07 11.44 11.82
C ILE A 110 -13.97 10.58 12.70
N GLU A 111 -14.73 9.73 12.05
CA GLU A 111 -15.55 8.71 12.69
C GLU A 111 -14.92 7.32 12.42
N TYR A 112 -14.46 6.66 13.49
CA TYR A 112 -13.91 5.30 13.40
C TYR A 112 -15.00 4.27 13.61
N VAL A 113 -15.31 3.50 12.56
CA VAL A 113 -16.36 2.48 12.55
C VAL A 113 -15.72 1.12 12.38
N GLN A 114 -15.84 0.26 13.39
CA GLN A 114 -15.42 -1.13 13.27
C GLN A 114 -16.51 -1.93 12.56
N GLY A 115 -16.14 -2.64 11.47
CA GLY A 115 -17.06 -3.48 10.72
C GLY A 115 -16.35 -4.30 9.65
N ASP A 116 -17.03 -5.31 9.16
CA ASP A 116 -16.50 -6.25 8.17
C ASP A 116 -17.15 -6.01 6.81
N LEU A 117 -16.35 -5.95 5.74
CA LEU A 117 -16.83 -5.83 4.36
C LEU A 117 -17.78 -6.97 3.93
N ARG A 118 -17.66 -8.14 4.59
CA ARG A 118 -18.52 -9.29 4.34
C ARG A 118 -19.92 -9.13 4.91
N ASP A 119 -20.10 -8.21 5.85
CA ASP A 119 -21.37 -7.86 6.45
C ASP A 119 -21.99 -6.67 5.69
N TYR A 120 -23.03 -6.96 4.90
CA TYR A 120 -23.72 -5.95 4.09
C TYR A 120 -24.34 -4.83 4.94
N GLU A 121 -24.94 -5.16 6.07
CA GLU A 121 -25.62 -4.17 6.93
C GLU A 121 -24.61 -3.24 7.59
N ALA A 122 -23.45 -3.75 8.01
CA ALA A 122 -22.36 -2.93 8.51
C ALA A 122 -21.83 -1.96 7.44
N VAL A 123 -21.65 -2.43 6.19
CA VAL A 123 -21.23 -1.59 5.07
C VAL A 123 -22.32 -0.56 4.74
N LEU A 124 -23.60 -0.96 4.70
CA LEU A 124 -24.74 -0.07 4.43
C LEU A 124 -24.81 1.06 5.45
N ALA A 125 -24.64 0.76 6.72
CA ALA A 125 -24.61 1.76 7.79
C ALA A 125 -23.42 2.73 7.63
N ALA A 126 -22.24 2.22 7.30
CA ALA A 126 -21.01 3.02 7.18
C ALA A 126 -21.06 4.02 6.00
N VAL A 127 -21.74 3.68 4.90
CA VAL A 127 -21.80 4.55 3.69
C VAL A 127 -22.97 5.52 3.69
N GLN A 128 -23.76 5.59 4.75
CA GLN A 128 -24.92 6.52 4.86
C GLN A 128 -24.46 7.98 4.71
N GLY A 129 -25.07 8.68 3.75
CA GLY A 129 -24.80 10.09 3.48
C GLY A 129 -23.42 10.37 2.87
N ALA A 130 -22.73 9.35 2.36
CA ALA A 130 -21.44 9.52 1.70
C ALA A 130 -21.57 10.21 0.35
N ASP A 131 -20.75 11.22 0.10
CA ASP A 131 -20.57 11.83 -1.23
C ASP A 131 -19.67 10.95 -2.11
N CYS A 132 -18.64 10.35 -1.51
CA CYS A 132 -17.74 9.42 -2.18
C CYS A 132 -17.21 8.34 -1.23
N VAL A 133 -17.09 7.12 -1.75
CA VAL A 133 -16.46 6.01 -1.04
C VAL A 133 -15.11 5.66 -1.69
N TRP A 134 -14.05 5.66 -0.90
CA TRP A 134 -12.75 5.09 -1.28
C TRP A 134 -12.69 3.66 -0.77
N HIS A 135 -12.89 2.70 -1.68
CA HIS A 135 -12.88 1.28 -1.37
C HIS A 135 -11.45 0.74 -1.37
N ASN A 136 -10.77 0.90 -0.21
CA ASN A 136 -9.38 0.47 -0.02
C ASN A 136 -9.27 -0.85 0.78
N GLY A 137 -10.34 -1.27 1.47
CA GLY A 137 -10.36 -2.49 2.26
C GLY A 137 -10.16 -3.74 1.40
N ALA A 138 -9.20 -4.59 1.77
CA ALA A 138 -8.91 -5.84 1.11
C ALA A 138 -8.13 -6.80 2.03
N ALA A 139 -8.32 -8.10 1.85
CA ALA A 139 -7.38 -9.10 2.34
C ALA A 139 -6.13 -9.06 1.43
N VAL A 140 -4.96 -8.72 2.00
CA VAL A 140 -3.71 -8.50 1.26
C VAL A 140 -2.62 -9.49 1.65
N GLY A 141 -1.65 -9.70 0.74
CA GLY A 141 -0.54 -10.62 0.97
C GLY A 141 -0.84 -12.06 0.54
N PRO A 142 0.15 -12.97 0.55
CA PRO A 142 0.01 -14.30 -0.03
C PRO A 142 -0.41 -15.38 0.99
N TYR A 143 -0.76 -15.02 2.23
CA TYR A 143 -0.81 -15.96 3.36
C TYR A 143 -2.22 -16.30 3.85
N HIS A 144 -3.27 -15.67 3.29
CA HIS A 144 -4.65 -15.96 3.69
C HIS A 144 -5.22 -17.21 2.98
N PRO A 145 -6.19 -17.89 3.60
CA PRO A 145 -6.99 -18.91 2.92
C PRO A 145 -7.69 -18.34 1.68
N MET A 146 -7.82 -19.15 0.63
CA MET A 146 -8.47 -18.76 -0.63
C MET A 146 -9.87 -18.17 -0.38
N GLN A 147 -10.67 -18.81 0.47
CA GLN A 147 -12.04 -18.37 0.78
C GLN A 147 -12.07 -16.94 1.33
N LEU A 148 -11.14 -16.59 2.24
CA LEU A 148 -11.08 -15.24 2.81
C LEU A 148 -10.82 -14.17 1.74
N TYR A 149 -9.93 -14.48 0.77
CA TYR A 149 -9.71 -13.56 -0.36
C TYR A 149 -10.98 -13.31 -1.16
N TYR A 150 -11.76 -14.35 -1.44
CA TYR A 150 -13.01 -14.21 -2.19
C TYR A 150 -14.06 -13.46 -1.38
N ASP A 151 -14.23 -13.80 -0.12
CA ASP A 151 -15.23 -13.20 0.74
C ASP A 151 -14.97 -11.70 0.94
N VAL A 152 -13.70 -11.30 1.15
CA VAL A 152 -13.36 -9.90 1.38
C VAL A 152 -13.21 -9.12 0.07
N ASN A 153 -12.39 -9.62 -0.88
CA ASN A 153 -12.00 -8.84 -2.06
C ASN A 153 -13.04 -8.86 -3.18
N TYR A 154 -13.91 -9.87 -3.21
CA TYR A 154 -14.98 -9.96 -4.21
C TYR A 154 -16.36 -9.71 -3.58
N THR A 155 -16.82 -10.55 -2.64
CA THR A 155 -18.14 -10.39 -2.00
C THR A 155 -18.20 -9.05 -1.25
N GLY A 156 -17.15 -8.68 -0.51
CA GLY A 156 -17.06 -7.37 0.13
C GLY A 156 -17.15 -6.20 -0.86
N THR A 157 -16.53 -6.32 -2.04
CA THR A 157 -16.68 -5.31 -3.11
C THR A 157 -18.12 -5.24 -3.63
N ILE A 158 -18.81 -6.37 -3.81
CA ILE A 158 -20.24 -6.41 -4.17
C ILE A 158 -21.08 -5.73 -3.11
N ASN A 159 -20.80 -5.97 -1.82
CA ASN A 159 -21.49 -5.31 -0.72
C ASN A 159 -21.34 -3.78 -0.78
N VAL A 160 -20.11 -3.29 -1.04
CA VAL A 160 -19.86 -1.84 -1.19
C VAL A 160 -20.68 -1.27 -2.37
N ILE A 161 -20.67 -1.92 -3.54
CA ILE A 161 -21.44 -1.50 -4.72
C ILE A 161 -22.92 -1.41 -4.38
N ASN A 162 -23.48 -2.45 -3.79
CA ASN A 162 -24.92 -2.53 -3.48
C ASN A 162 -25.32 -1.52 -2.39
N ALA A 163 -24.51 -1.38 -1.35
CA ALA A 163 -24.75 -0.43 -0.27
C ALA A 163 -24.70 1.02 -0.78
N CYS A 164 -23.68 1.39 -1.58
CA CYS A 164 -23.62 2.71 -2.18
C CYS A 164 -24.81 3.02 -3.06
N LYS A 165 -25.24 2.07 -3.91
CA LYS A 165 -26.46 2.24 -4.73
C LYS A 165 -27.72 2.41 -3.88
N ALA A 166 -27.83 1.65 -2.79
CA ALA A 166 -29.01 1.70 -1.90
C ALA A 166 -29.14 3.04 -1.17
N VAL A 167 -28.03 3.67 -0.79
CA VAL A 167 -28.03 4.99 -0.10
C VAL A 167 -27.90 6.18 -1.06
N GLY A 168 -27.80 5.95 -2.37
CA GLY A 168 -27.65 7.01 -3.37
C GLY A 168 -26.25 7.64 -3.45
N CYS A 169 -25.22 6.99 -2.88
CA CYS A 169 -23.82 7.41 -3.08
C CYS A 169 -23.39 7.09 -4.52
N LYS A 170 -23.03 8.13 -5.27
CA LYS A 170 -22.82 8.03 -6.72
C LYS A 170 -21.38 7.78 -7.13
N LYS A 171 -20.40 7.93 -6.21
CA LYS A 171 -18.99 7.88 -6.57
C LYS A 171 -18.25 6.86 -5.72
N VAL A 172 -17.50 5.97 -6.38
CA VAL A 172 -16.61 5.03 -5.72
C VAL A 172 -15.26 4.99 -6.42
N VAL A 173 -14.18 5.24 -5.69
CA VAL A 173 -12.80 5.02 -6.15
C VAL A 173 -12.28 3.75 -5.51
N MET A 174 -11.93 2.75 -6.32
CA MET A 174 -11.43 1.47 -5.83
C MET A 174 -9.90 1.44 -5.80
N SER A 175 -9.30 1.07 -4.69
CA SER A 175 -7.90 0.67 -4.61
C SER A 175 -7.73 -0.71 -5.25
N SER A 176 -7.00 -0.81 -6.36
CA SER A 176 -6.70 -2.06 -7.05
C SER A 176 -5.22 -2.44 -6.95
N SER A 177 -4.74 -3.31 -7.82
CA SER A 177 -3.34 -3.76 -7.86
C SER A 177 -2.96 -4.16 -9.29
N PRO A 178 -1.76 -3.80 -9.79
CA PRO A 178 -1.29 -4.28 -11.08
C PRO A 178 -1.15 -5.81 -11.14
N SER A 179 -1.02 -6.47 -9.98
CA SER A 179 -0.93 -7.94 -9.90
C SER A 179 -2.16 -8.65 -10.47
N THR A 180 -3.30 -7.96 -10.59
CA THR A 180 -4.50 -8.47 -11.29
C THR A 180 -4.23 -8.81 -12.76
N ARG A 181 -3.16 -8.24 -13.33
CA ARG A 181 -2.77 -8.38 -14.74
C ARG A 181 -1.42 -9.09 -14.93
N PHE A 182 -0.82 -9.65 -13.86
CA PHE A 182 0.44 -10.38 -13.98
C PHE A 182 0.21 -11.82 -14.49
N ASP A 183 0.82 -12.16 -15.62
CA ASP A 183 0.83 -13.50 -16.20
C ASP A 183 2.13 -14.28 -15.90
N GLY A 184 3.06 -13.68 -15.15
CA GLY A 184 4.34 -14.27 -14.75
C GLY A 184 5.51 -13.93 -15.67
N LYS A 185 5.30 -13.03 -16.64
CA LYS A 185 6.34 -12.44 -17.47
C LYS A 185 6.78 -11.10 -16.90
N ASP A 186 7.92 -10.62 -17.38
CA ASP A 186 8.39 -9.28 -17.08
C ASP A 186 7.38 -8.22 -17.51
N VAL A 187 7.16 -7.25 -16.66
CA VAL A 187 6.43 -6.01 -16.95
C VAL A 187 7.46 -4.89 -16.97
N ASP A 188 7.89 -4.52 -18.16
CA ASP A 188 9.03 -3.61 -18.37
C ASP A 188 8.57 -2.32 -19.06
N GLY A 189 8.00 -1.41 -18.31
CA GLY A 189 7.54 -0.11 -18.79
C GLY A 189 6.22 -0.14 -19.56
N LEU A 190 5.32 -1.04 -19.19
CA LEU A 190 4.01 -1.12 -19.84
C LEU A 190 3.06 -0.05 -19.30
N THR A 191 2.20 0.44 -20.19
CA THR A 191 1.00 1.22 -19.88
C THR A 191 -0.16 0.29 -19.54
N GLU A 192 -1.25 0.82 -18.97
CA GLU A 192 -2.47 0.06 -18.68
C GLU A 192 -3.06 -0.62 -19.92
N ALA A 193 -2.92 0.00 -21.11
CA ALA A 193 -3.44 -0.53 -22.36
C ALA A 193 -2.61 -1.71 -22.91
N GLU A 194 -1.32 -1.77 -22.58
CA GLU A 194 -0.39 -2.83 -23.02
C GLU A 194 -0.41 -4.04 -22.08
N MET A 195 -0.97 -3.89 -20.90
CA MET A 195 -1.09 -4.98 -19.93
C MET A 195 -2.17 -5.99 -20.34
N PRO A 196 -2.03 -7.28 -19.91
CA PRO A 196 -3.06 -8.28 -20.14
C PRO A 196 -4.44 -7.81 -19.68
N THR A 197 -5.46 -8.07 -20.49
CA THR A 197 -6.86 -7.73 -20.19
C THR A 197 -7.46 -8.69 -19.16
N LEU A 198 -8.45 -8.19 -18.41
CA LEU A 198 -9.24 -9.02 -17.49
C LEU A 198 -10.50 -9.59 -18.19
N PRO A 199 -10.95 -10.82 -17.86
CA PRO A 199 -10.29 -11.80 -16.97
C PRO A 199 -9.07 -12.47 -17.64
N GLN A 200 -8.09 -12.86 -16.81
CA GLN A 200 -6.98 -13.67 -17.28
C GLN A 200 -7.30 -15.18 -17.22
N LYS A 201 -6.62 -15.97 -18.07
CA LYS A 201 -6.72 -17.44 -18.05
C LYS A 201 -6.17 -18.05 -16.76
N SER A 202 -5.14 -17.44 -16.17
CA SER A 202 -4.53 -17.85 -14.91
C SER A 202 -4.00 -16.65 -14.15
N TYR A 203 -3.90 -16.76 -12.85
CA TYR A 203 -3.37 -15.73 -11.95
C TYR A 203 -2.21 -16.31 -11.14
N LEU A 204 -1.22 -15.49 -10.83
CA LEU A 204 -0.06 -15.92 -10.05
C LEU A 204 -0.39 -16.23 -8.59
N ALA A 205 -1.48 -15.66 -8.06
CA ALA A 205 -1.92 -15.87 -6.68
C ALA A 205 -3.44 -15.65 -6.57
N GLU A 206 -4.07 -16.31 -5.59
CA GLU A 206 -5.49 -16.14 -5.31
C GLU A 206 -5.85 -14.71 -4.87
N TYR A 207 -4.93 -14.01 -4.23
CA TYR A 207 -5.04 -12.58 -3.99
C TYR A 207 -5.29 -11.80 -5.30
N ALA A 208 -4.46 -12.02 -6.31
CA ALA A 208 -4.56 -11.33 -7.59
C ALA A 208 -5.89 -11.65 -8.30
N ARG A 209 -6.30 -12.93 -8.25
CA ARG A 209 -7.58 -13.39 -8.83
C ARG A 209 -8.78 -12.74 -8.15
N SER A 210 -8.83 -12.75 -6.82
CA SER A 210 -9.93 -12.17 -6.07
C SER A 210 -10.03 -10.64 -6.23
N LYS A 211 -8.89 -9.94 -6.27
CA LYS A 211 -8.84 -8.50 -6.59
C LYS A 211 -9.32 -8.23 -8.01
N ALA A 212 -8.95 -9.07 -8.99
CA ALA A 212 -9.42 -8.93 -10.37
C ALA A 212 -10.93 -9.09 -10.48
N LEU A 213 -11.53 -10.05 -9.77
CA LEU A 213 -12.99 -10.24 -9.72
C LEU A 213 -13.69 -9.00 -9.13
N GLY A 214 -13.19 -8.46 -8.02
CA GLY A 214 -13.72 -7.22 -7.43
C GLY A 214 -13.60 -6.02 -8.38
N GLU A 215 -12.44 -5.86 -9.05
CA GLU A 215 -12.23 -4.78 -10.04
C GLU A 215 -13.18 -4.92 -11.24
N MET A 216 -13.38 -6.13 -11.74
CA MET A 216 -14.33 -6.39 -12.83
C MET A 216 -15.76 -6.08 -12.43
N ALA A 217 -16.18 -6.43 -11.21
CA ALA A 217 -17.49 -6.10 -10.68
C ALA A 217 -17.67 -4.58 -10.55
N MET A 218 -16.67 -3.88 -10.02
CA MET A 218 -16.69 -2.41 -9.89
C MET A 218 -16.79 -1.74 -11.27
N ARG A 219 -15.99 -2.20 -12.23
CA ARG A 219 -16.04 -1.73 -13.62
C ARG A 219 -17.38 -2.00 -14.30
N ALA A 220 -17.96 -3.19 -14.11
CA ALA A 220 -19.25 -3.55 -14.68
C ALA A 220 -20.41 -2.74 -14.08
N ALA A 221 -20.27 -2.25 -12.84
CA ALA A 221 -21.26 -1.42 -12.18
C ALA A 221 -21.19 0.07 -12.62
N ALA A 222 -20.14 0.48 -13.32
CA ALA A 222 -19.91 1.87 -13.71
C ALA A 222 -20.93 2.35 -14.76
N CYS A 223 -21.60 3.44 -14.44
CA CYS A 223 -22.53 4.18 -15.32
C CYS A 223 -22.62 5.63 -14.85
N ASP A 224 -23.43 6.46 -15.51
CA ASP A 224 -23.59 7.87 -15.15
C ASP A 224 -24.23 8.08 -13.78
N GLU A 225 -25.07 7.14 -13.34
CA GLU A 225 -25.73 7.16 -12.03
C GLU A 225 -24.87 6.57 -10.92
N PHE A 226 -23.86 5.75 -11.27
CA PHE A 226 -22.92 5.13 -10.34
C PHE A 226 -21.51 5.10 -10.93
N MET A 227 -20.76 6.14 -10.65
CA MET A 227 -19.50 6.45 -11.28
C MET A 227 -18.33 5.82 -10.51
N THR A 228 -17.56 4.99 -11.17
CA THR A 228 -16.42 4.30 -10.53
C THR A 228 -15.19 4.33 -11.38
N CYS A 229 -14.02 4.29 -10.74
CA CYS A 229 -12.76 3.96 -11.36
C CYS A 229 -11.88 3.17 -10.38
N ALA A 230 -10.84 2.54 -10.89
CA ALA A 230 -9.86 1.83 -10.07
C ALA A 230 -8.49 2.49 -10.18
N VAL A 231 -7.81 2.68 -9.05
CA VAL A 231 -6.44 3.19 -8.99
C VAL A 231 -5.55 2.18 -8.30
N ALA A 232 -4.41 1.88 -8.88
CA ALA A 232 -3.48 0.88 -8.38
C ALA A 232 -2.09 1.48 -8.15
N PRO A 233 -1.45 1.19 -7.01
CA PRO A 233 -0.05 1.51 -6.78
C PRO A 233 0.83 0.38 -7.28
N HIS A 234 2.13 0.60 -7.36
CA HIS A 234 3.08 -0.50 -7.36
C HIS A 234 4.06 -0.32 -6.21
N GLN A 235 4.29 -1.41 -5.47
CA GLN A 235 5.20 -1.48 -4.32
C GLN A 235 5.12 -0.25 -3.40
N VAL A 236 4.04 -0.15 -2.64
CA VAL A 236 3.84 0.96 -1.70
C VAL A 236 4.89 0.93 -0.59
N TYR A 237 5.43 2.08 -0.27
CA TYR A 237 6.40 2.30 0.80
C TYR A 237 6.12 3.62 1.53
N GLY A 238 6.72 3.83 2.66
CA GLY A 238 6.59 5.05 3.44
C GLY A 238 6.65 4.81 4.94
N PRO A 239 6.56 5.86 5.75
CA PRO A 239 6.35 5.75 7.19
C PRO A 239 5.15 4.84 7.50
N ARG A 240 5.27 3.97 8.51
CA ARG A 240 4.22 3.00 8.91
C ARG A 240 3.98 1.83 7.95
N ASP A 241 4.82 1.65 6.91
CA ASP A 241 4.71 0.44 6.07
C ASP A 241 4.83 -0.82 6.94
N ASN A 242 3.84 -1.69 6.84
CA ASN A 242 3.73 -2.92 7.62
C ASN A 242 3.76 -4.19 6.75
N LEU A 243 3.97 -4.06 5.44
CA LEU A 243 3.88 -5.17 4.50
C LEU A 243 5.15 -5.42 3.69
N PHE A 244 5.74 -4.39 3.10
CA PHE A 244 6.85 -4.55 2.16
C PHE A 244 8.21 -4.52 2.86
N LEU A 245 8.58 -3.35 3.34
CA LEU A 245 9.93 -3.11 3.83
C LEU A 245 10.26 -3.91 5.10
N PRO A 246 9.37 -4.00 6.12
CA PRO A 246 9.69 -4.74 7.34
C PRO A 246 9.96 -6.22 7.08
N ASN A 247 9.21 -6.88 6.18
CA ASN A 247 9.42 -8.28 5.85
C ASN A 247 10.81 -8.57 5.26
N LEU A 248 11.35 -7.64 4.46
CA LEU A 248 12.67 -7.77 3.86
C LEU A 248 13.78 -7.40 4.83
N LEU A 249 13.57 -6.35 5.63
CA LEU A 249 14.51 -5.93 6.68
C LEU A 249 14.69 -7.01 7.77
N GLU A 250 13.62 -7.74 8.13
CA GLU A 250 13.72 -8.89 9.04
C GLU A 250 14.67 -9.95 8.49
N VAL A 251 14.48 -10.35 7.23
CA VAL A 251 15.37 -11.35 6.59
C VAL A 251 16.79 -10.81 6.49
N ALA A 252 16.98 -9.51 6.23
CA ALA A 252 18.28 -8.87 6.20
C ALA A 252 18.95 -8.87 7.58
N GLY A 253 18.22 -8.52 8.64
CA GLY A 253 18.70 -8.47 10.03
C GLY A 253 19.12 -9.83 10.57
N THR A 254 18.49 -10.93 10.12
CA THR A 254 18.95 -12.31 10.43
C THR A 254 20.16 -12.74 9.60
N GLY A 255 20.66 -11.88 8.71
CA GLY A 255 21.80 -12.18 7.83
C GLY A 255 21.47 -13.10 6.64
N LYS A 256 20.20 -13.53 6.47
CA LYS A 256 19.79 -14.53 5.47
C LYS A 256 19.44 -13.93 4.10
N LEU A 257 19.17 -12.63 4.01
CA LEU A 257 18.81 -11.99 2.73
C LEU A 257 19.97 -12.10 1.73
N ARG A 258 19.64 -12.48 0.51
CA ARG A 258 20.54 -12.63 -0.64
C ARG A 258 19.91 -12.02 -1.87
N ILE A 259 20.75 -11.56 -2.79
CA ILE A 259 20.29 -11.17 -4.14
C ILE A 259 19.89 -12.44 -4.88
N PHE A 260 18.71 -12.41 -5.52
CA PHE A 260 18.21 -13.47 -6.39
C PHE A 260 18.46 -13.08 -7.85
N GLY A 261 18.98 -14.01 -8.64
CA GLY A 261 19.32 -13.76 -10.04
C GLY A 261 20.51 -12.81 -10.21
N ASN A 262 20.44 -11.95 -11.20
CA ASN A 262 21.48 -10.96 -11.52
C ASN A 262 21.36 -9.64 -10.73
N GLY A 263 20.29 -9.47 -9.97
CA GLY A 263 20.04 -8.25 -9.19
C GLY A 263 19.72 -7.00 -9.99
N GLN A 264 19.40 -7.12 -11.28
CA GLN A 264 19.15 -5.98 -12.19
C GLN A 264 17.66 -5.75 -12.49
N ASN A 265 16.78 -6.35 -11.70
CA ASN A 265 15.35 -6.19 -11.90
C ASN A 265 14.89 -4.75 -11.60
N ARG A 266 14.14 -4.21 -12.58
CA ARG A 266 13.56 -2.88 -12.55
C ARG A 266 12.24 -2.91 -11.79
N ILE A 267 11.98 -1.88 -11.01
CA ILE A 267 10.76 -1.75 -10.23
C ILE A 267 10.37 -0.28 -10.15
N CYS A 268 9.08 0.02 -10.11
CA CYS A 268 8.60 1.32 -9.65
C CYS A 268 8.01 1.21 -8.26
N PHE A 269 8.03 2.30 -7.55
CA PHE A 269 7.54 2.43 -6.19
C PHE A 269 6.44 3.49 -6.13
N SER A 270 5.61 3.43 -5.10
CA SER A 270 4.62 4.46 -4.80
C SER A 270 4.75 4.84 -3.33
N HIS A 271 5.19 6.06 -3.06
CA HIS A 271 5.13 6.57 -1.69
C HIS A 271 3.66 6.58 -1.22
N VAL A 272 3.41 6.27 0.04
CA VAL A 272 2.04 6.16 0.58
C VAL A 272 1.22 7.43 0.33
N ASP A 273 1.84 8.62 0.46
CA ASP A 273 1.18 9.91 0.18
C ASP A 273 0.89 10.11 -1.31
N ASN A 274 1.80 9.68 -2.19
CA ASN A 274 1.59 9.75 -3.64
C ASN A 274 0.43 8.85 -4.06
N TYR A 275 0.36 7.67 -3.48
CA TYR A 275 -0.76 6.75 -3.74
C TYR A 275 -2.08 7.27 -3.18
N ALA A 276 -2.10 7.71 -1.92
CA ALA A 276 -3.29 8.32 -1.31
C ALA A 276 -3.76 9.54 -2.11
N HIS A 277 -2.80 10.39 -2.56
CA HIS A 277 -3.10 11.52 -3.44
C HIS A 277 -3.77 11.07 -4.74
N GLY A 278 -3.22 10.06 -5.43
CA GLY A 278 -3.79 9.53 -6.67
C GLY A 278 -5.21 8.99 -6.48
N LEU A 279 -5.47 8.26 -5.38
CA LEU A 279 -6.81 7.79 -5.02
C LEU A 279 -7.78 8.96 -4.77
N ILE A 280 -7.35 9.99 -4.04
CA ILE A 280 -8.20 11.13 -3.68
C ILE A 280 -8.57 11.95 -4.92
N ILE A 281 -7.62 12.28 -5.78
CA ILE A 281 -7.90 13.10 -6.97
C ILE A 281 -8.70 12.36 -8.05
N ALA A 282 -8.69 11.02 -8.05
CA ALA A 282 -9.47 10.21 -8.99
C ALA A 282 -10.97 10.42 -8.84
N GLU A 283 -11.47 10.83 -7.67
CA GLU A 283 -12.87 11.21 -7.46
C GLU A 283 -13.32 12.35 -8.40
N ARG A 284 -12.44 13.29 -8.68
CA ARG A 284 -12.77 14.51 -9.46
C ARG A 284 -13.09 14.24 -10.92
N VAL A 285 -12.56 13.18 -11.47
CA VAL A 285 -12.81 12.77 -12.86
C VAL A 285 -14.06 11.90 -13.00
N LEU A 286 -14.74 11.62 -11.89
CA LEU A 286 -16.01 10.89 -11.85
C LEU A 286 -17.19 11.87 -11.97
N TYR A 287 -17.63 12.09 -13.21
CA TYR A 287 -18.84 12.84 -13.57
C TYR A 287 -19.59 12.12 -14.69
N PRO A 288 -20.90 12.37 -14.90
CA PRO A 288 -21.66 11.73 -15.96
C PRO A 288 -21.04 11.93 -17.34
N GLY A 289 -20.90 10.85 -18.12
CA GLY A 289 -20.23 10.87 -19.43
C GLY A 289 -18.71 10.94 -19.37
N SER A 290 -18.10 10.85 -18.17
CA SER A 290 -16.63 10.90 -18.05
C SER A 290 -15.97 9.69 -18.73
N PRO A 291 -14.88 9.93 -19.50
CA PRO A 291 -14.10 8.84 -20.07
C PRO A 291 -13.34 8.01 -19.00
N ALA A 292 -13.31 8.45 -17.74
CA ALA A 292 -12.69 7.74 -16.64
C ALA A 292 -13.57 6.62 -16.05
N LEU A 293 -14.87 6.58 -16.39
CA LEU A 293 -15.79 5.59 -15.84
C LEU A 293 -15.35 4.16 -16.18
N GLY A 294 -15.22 3.34 -15.16
CA GLY A 294 -14.78 1.95 -15.27
C GLY A 294 -13.31 1.77 -15.65
N LYS A 295 -12.50 2.86 -15.77
CA LYS A 295 -11.08 2.74 -16.09
C LYS A 295 -10.25 2.28 -14.90
N PHE A 296 -9.09 1.74 -15.23
CA PHE A 296 -8.02 1.36 -14.30
C PHE A 296 -6.82 2.26 -14.56
N TYR A 297 -6.26 2.82 -13.50
CA TYR A 297 -5.10 3.70 -13.52
C TYR A 297 -3.99 3.17 -12.64
N ILE A 298 -2.75 3.33 -13.06
CA ILE A 298 -1.57 3.07 -12.24
C ILE A 298 -0.98 4.39 -11.80
N VAL A 299 -0.66 4.49 -10.49
CA VAL A 299 0.01 5.66 -9.90
C VAL A 299 1.27 5.21 -9.17
N THR A 300 2.38 5.87 -9.49
CA THR A 300 3.69 5.63 -8.89
C THR A 300 4.39 6.95 -8.61
N ASP A 301 5.61 6.92 -8.12
CA ASP A 301 6.42 8.13 -7.94
C ASP A 301 6.94 8.71 -9.26
N GLY A 302 6.54 8.14 -10.42
CA GLY A 302 6.76 8.68 -11.75
C GLY A 302 8.23 8.96 -12.06
N ASP A 303 8.47 10.08 -12.72
CA ASP A 303 9.79 10.59 -13.13
C ASP A 303 10.69 11.02 -11.96
N SER A 304 10.17 11.05 -10.73
CA SER A 304 10.96 11.29 -9.53
C SER A 304 11.85 10.11 -9.10
N HIS A 305 11.64 8.92 -9.70
CA HIS A 305 12.53 7.78 -9.51
C HIS A 305 13.98 8.07 -9.97
N PRO A 306 14.97 7.28 -9.51
CA PRO A 306 16.37 7.43 -9.93
C PRO A 306 16.57 7.38 -11.44
N MET A 307 15.75 6.60 -12.14
CA MET A 307 15.71 6.55 -13.61
C MET A 307 14.52 7.37 -14.10
N LYS A 308 14.78 8.32 -15.00
CA LYS A 308 13.80 9.28 -15.52
C LYS A 308 12.59 8.63 -16.22
N GLU A 309 12.75 7.39 -16.66
CA GLU A 309 11.68 6.59 -17.24
C GLU A 309 10.62 6.17 -16.20
N GLY A 310 10.86 6.38 -14.90
CA GLY A 310 9.91 6.11 -13.83
C GLY A 310 10.16 4.78 -13.09
N TYR A 311 11.42 4.33 -13.00
CA TYR A 311 11.79 3.12 -12.26
C TYR A 311 13.07 3.28 -11.44
N ALA A 312 13.29 2.31 -10.54
CA ALA A 312 14.53 2.09 -9.81
C ALA A 312 15.01 0.64 -10.01
N LEU A 313 16.23 0.34 -9.61
CA LEU A 313 16.69 -1.04 -9.46
C LEU A 313 16.33 -1.54 -8.06
N PHE A 314 15.62 -2.66 -7.98
CA PHE A 314 15.08 -3.17 -6.72
C PHE A 314 16.16 -3.41 -5.65
N TRP A 315 17.23 -4.13 -6.00
CA TRP A 315 18.22 -4.55 -5.03
C TRP A 315 19.09 -3.41 -4.50
N PRO A 316 19.56 -2.44 -5.31
CA PRO A 316 20.23 -1.25 -4.80
C PRO A 316 19.39 -0.46 -3.81
N GLU A 317 18.10 -0.25 -4.12
CA GLU A 317 17.22 0.51 -3.22
C GLU A 317 16.93 -0.25 -1.92
N LEU A 318 16.70 -1.56 -2.00
CA LEU A 318 16.58 -2.39 -0.81
C LEU A 318 17.85 -2.38 0.03
N ASP A 319 19.03 -2.45 -0.59
CA ASP A 319 20.30 -2.41 0.13
C ASP A 319 20.52 -1.07 0.84
N ARG A 320 20.06 0.05 0.26
CA ARG A 320 20.06 1.35 0.95
C ARG A 320 19.32 1.28 2.28
N ALA A 321 18.14 0.65 2.28
CA ALA A 321 17.36 0.46 3.50
C ALA A 321 18.04 -0.51 4.48
N VAL A 322 18.60 -1.62 3.99
CA VAL A 322 19.34 -2.61 4.79
C VAL A 322 20.55 -1.97 5.49
N VAL A 323 21.35 -1.22 4.75
CA VAL A 323 22.53 -0.51 5.31
C VAL A 323 22.07 0.62 6.23
N GLY A 324 20.96 1.30 5.91
CA GLY A 324 20.36 2.34 6.76
C GLY A 324 19.94 1.83 8.15
N MET A 325 19.60 0.54 8.27
CA MET A 325 19.36 -0.12 9.56
C MET A 325 20.63 -0.55 10.28
N GLY A 326 21.82 -0.37 9.69
CA GLY A 326 23.09 -0.86 10.23
C GLY A 326 23.34 -2.34 9.94
N PHE A 327 22.54 -2.97 9.06
CA PHE A 327 22.74 -4.38 8.70
C PHE A 327 23.80 -4.53 7.60
N THR A 328 24.32 -5.76 7.47
CA THR A 328 25.32 -6.05 6.42
C THR A 328 24.69 -5.97 5.04
N SER A 329 25.30 -5.16 4.16
CA SER A 329 24.90 -5.01 2.75
C SER A 329 24.74 -6.37 2.06
N VAL A 330 23.68 -6.51 1.27
CA VAL A 330 23.43 -7.72 0.46
C VAL A 330 24.50 -7.92 -0.61
N TYR A 331 25.17 -6.85 -1.04
CA TYR A 331 26.27 -6.90 -2.02
C TYR A 331 27.59 -7.44 -1.46
N ARG A 332 27.70 -7.55 -0.13
CA ARG A 332 28.84 -8.24 0.52
C ARG A 332 28.65 -9.75 0.62
N LYS A 333 27.53 -10.25 0.13
CA LYS A 333 27.16 -11.65 0.20
C LYS A 333 27.08 -12.22 -1.22
N PHE A 334 27.19 -13.54 -1.38
CA PHE A 334 27.01 -14.19 -2.67
C PHE A 334 25.55 -14.08 -3.15
N SER A 335 25.34 -13.89 -4.44
CA SER A 335 24.03 -13.93 -5.09
C SER A 335 23.62 -15.38 -5.36
N LEU A 336 22.30 -15.62 -5.37
CA LEU A 336 21.73 -16.93 -5.68
C LEU A 336 21.26 -16.94 -7.15
N PRO A 337 21.88 -17.76 -8.02
CA PRO A 337 21.49 -17.86 -9.42
C PRO A 337 20.01 -18.22 -9.58
N PHE A 338 19.34 -17.61 -10.55
CA PHE A 338 17.88 -17.73 -10.73
C PHE A 338 17.40 -19.19 -10.79
N TYR A 339 18.02 -20.03 -11.63
CA TYR A 339 17.59 -21.42 -11.80
C TYR A 339 17.83 -22.26 -10.55
N PHE A 340 18.91 -21.97 -9.79
CA PHE A 340 19.17 -22.65 -8.53
C PHE A 340 18.11 -22.33 -7.47
N ILE A 341 17.84 -21.03 -7.25
CA ILE A 341 16.86 -20.60 -6.22
C ILE A 341 15.42 -20.99 -6.64
N MET A 342 15.12 -21.01 -7.93
CA MET A 342 13.82 -21.46 -8.42
C MET A 342 13.63 -22.97 -8.20
N GLY A 343 14.64 -23.78 -8.48
CA GLY A 343 14.61 -25.23 -8.17
C GLY A 343 14.40 -25.49 -6.68
N LEU A 344 15.14 -24.79 -5.82
CA LEU A 344 14.97 -24.89 -4.37
C LEU A 344 13.56 -24.42 -3.94
N ALA A 345 13.00 -23.39 -4.56
CA ALA A 345 11.66 -22.92 -4.28
C ALA A 345 10.57 -23.97 -4.62
N TYR A 346 10.72 -24.71 -5.73
CA TYR A 346 9.81 -25.82 -6.03
C TYR A 346 9.93 -26.95 -5.01
N VAL A 347 11.14 -27.30 -4.56
CA VAL A 347 11.33 -28.28 -3.48
C VAL A 347 10.63 -27.82 -2.21
N CYS A 348 10.81 -26.56 -1.81
CA CYS A 348 10.11 -25.97 -0.66
C CYS A 348 8.58 -25.99 -0.81
N ASP A 349 8.06 -25.77 -2.02
CA ASP A 349 6.62 -25.79 -2.28
C ASP A 349 6.05 -27.21 -2.12
N VAL A 350 6.74 -28.23 -2.61
CA VAL A 350 6.38 -29.65 -2.40
C VAL A 350 6.43 -30.01 -0.91
N ILE A 351 7.48 -29.63 -0.18
CA ILE A 351 7.58 -29.85 1.26
C ILE A 351 6.44 -29.14 2.00
N GLY A 352 6.16 -27.90 1.63
CA GLY A 352 5.05 -27.13 2.21
C GLY A 352 3.70 -27.82 1.99
N TRP A 353 3.47 -28.35 0.78
CA TRP A 353 2.27 -29.12 0.46
C TRP A 353 2.15 -30.39 1.33
N LEU A 354 3.23 -31.15 1.48
CA LEU A 354 3.26 -32.35 2.34
C LEU A 354 2.99 -32.03 3.81
N LEU A 355 3.45 -30.87 4.29
CA LEU A 355 3.27 -30.42 5.68
C LEU A 355 1.96 -29.63 5.91
N GLY A 356 1.13 -29.43 4.88
CA GLY A 356 -0.09 -28.63 4.96
C GLY A 356 0.17 -27.13 5.26
N THR A 357 1.37 -26.61 4.91
CA THR A 357 1.78 -25.23 5.17
C THR A 357 2.43 -24.60 3.95
N LYS A 358 2.48 -23.26 3.89
CA LYS A 358 3.21 -22.53 2.85
C LYS A 358 4.55 -22.04 3.39
N LEU A 359 5.64 -22.50 2.79
CA LEU A 359 6.97 -22.00 3.10
C LEU A 359 7.20 -20.63 2.45
N LYS A 360 8.02 -19.78 3.09
CA LYS A 360 8.33 -18.43 2.59
C LYS A 360 9.08 -18.44 1.27
N LEU A 361 10.02 -19.38 1.10
CA LEU A 361 10.66 -19.60 -0.19
C LEU A 361 9.71 -20.46 -1.02
N ASN A 362 9.16 -19.89 -2.08
CA ASN A 362 8.29 -20.54 -3.04
C ASN A 362 8.48 -19.88 -4.42
N PRO A 363 8.01 -20.50 -5.52
CA PRO A 363 8.21 -19.98 -6.87
C PRO A 363 7.67 -18.57 -7.09
N PHE A 364 6.56 -18.22 -6.42
CA PHE A 364 5.99 -16.87 -6.49
C PHE A 364 6.96 -15.83 -5.88
N ALA A 365 7.52 -16.09 -4.69
CA ALA A 365 8.47 -15.19 -4.03
C ALA A 365 9.73 -14.97 -4.89
N VAL A 366 10.26 -16.04 -5.51
CA VAL A 366 11.43 -15.93 -6.41
C VAL A 366 11.09 -15.05 -7.62
N LYS A 367 9.94 -15.28 -8.28
CA LYS A 367 9.50 -14.43 -9.39
C LYS A 367 9.38 -12.97 -8.97
N MET A 368 8.73 -12.69 -7.84
CA MET A 368 8.56 -11.30 -7.35
C MET A 368 9.88 -10.58 -7.05
N LEU A 369 10.95 -11.31 -6.73
CA LEU A 369 12.27 -10.73 -6.43
C LEU A 369 13.21 -10.69 -7.63
N THR A 370 12.80 -11.21 -8.80
CA THR A 370 13.69 -11.31 -9.98
C THR A 370 13.14 -10.69 -11.24
N MET A 371 11.81 -10.64 -11.42
CA MET A 371 11.19 -10.09 -12.64
C MET A 371 11.19 -8.56 -12.66
N HIS A 372 11.22 -7.99 -13.84
CA HIS A 372 10.95 -6.57 -14.04
C HIS A 372 9.48 -6.27 -13.74
N ARG A 373 9.22 -5.20 -12.98
CA ARG A 373 7.87 -4.75 -12.61
C ARG A 373 7.85 -3.24 -12.46
N TRP A 374 7.75 -2.55 -13.57
CA TRP A 374 7.56 -1.11 -13.57
C TRP A 374 6.61 -0.70 -14.69
N PHE A 375 5.96 0.45 -14.52
CA PHE A 375 4.86 0.91 -15.34
C PHE A 375 5.05 2.36 -15.69
N LYS A 376 4.58 2.74 -16.87
CA LYS A 376 4.33 4.13 -17.24
C LYS A 376 3.00 4.57 -16.63
N ILE A 377 2.92 5.84 -16.25
CA ILE A 377 1.74 6.41 -15.60
C ILE A 377 1.06 7.49 -16.45
N ASP A 378 1.29 7.48 -17.75
CA ASP A 378 0.81 8.49 -18.71
C ASP A 378 -0.70 8.69 -18.63
N ALA A 379 -1.47 7.62 -18.41
CA ALA A 379 -2.92 7.71 -18.27
C ALA A 379 -3.33 8.45 -17.00
N ALA A 380 -2.68 8.20 -15.87
CA ALA A 380 -2.95 8.92 -14.63
C ALA A 380 -2.53 10.39 -14.71
N GLU A 381 -1.39 10.68 -15.32
CA GLU A 381 -0.94 12.06 -15.54
C GLU A 381 -1.91 12.84 -16.43
N LYS A 382 -2.36 12.22 -17.53
CA LYS A 382 -3.27 12.84 -18.51
C LYS A 382 -4.69 12.99 -17.97
N ASP A 383 -5.29 11.90 -17.49
CA ASP A 383 -6.72 11.86 -17.18
C ASP A 383 -7.01 12.38 -15.75
N LEU A 384 -6.13 12.09 -14.78
CA LEU A 384 -6.29 12.53 -13.40
C LEU A 384 -5.54 13.83 -13.08
N ASN A 385 -4.71 14.33 -13.99
CA ASN A 385 -3.73 15.39 -13.72
C ASN A 385 -2.82 15.02 -12.53
N TYR A 386 -2.48 13.72 -12.43
CA TYR A 386 -1.69 13.17 -11.33
C TYR A 386 -0.23 13.65 -11.44
N LYS A 387 0.31 14.05 -10.29
CA LYS A 387 1.74 14.29 -10.08
C LYS A 387 2.11 13.83 -8.69
N PRO A 388 3.26 13.17 -8.51
CA PRO A 388 3.77 12.83 -7.19
C PRO A 388 3.92 14.08 -6.32
N ILE A 389 3.42 14.03 -5.09
CA ILE A 389 3.52 15.12 -4.11
C ILE A 389 4.75 14.99 -3.22
N ILE A 390 5.29 13.78 -3.11
CA ILE A 390 6.54 13.44 -2.42
C ILE A 390 7.52 12.93 -3.47
N GLN A 391 8.71 13.54 -3.53
CA GLN A 391 9.80 13.10 -4.41
C GLN A 391 10.41 11.79 -3.89
N TYR A 392 10.73 10.86 -4.79
CA TYR A 392 11.21 9.52 -4.45
C TYR A 392 12.39 9.53 -3.46
N GLU A 393 13.45 10.29 -3.75
CA GLU A 393 14.66 10.30 -2.92
C GLU A 393 14.39 10.81 -1.49
N LEU A 394 13.54 11.83 -1.35
CA LEU A 394 13.13 12.35 -0.04
C LEU A 394 12.27 11.34 0.71
N GLY A 395 11.26 10.79 0.05
CA GLY A 395 10.36 9.79 0.63
C GLY A 395 11.09 8.51 1.05
N TRP A 396 12.07 8.06 0.25
CA TRP A 396 12.87 6.89 0.59
C TRP A 396 13.80 7.14 1.79
N ALA A 397 14.47 8.29 1.82
CA ALA A 397 15.33 8.69 2.94
C ALA A 397 14.53 8.84 4.24
N GLU A 398 13.36 9.45 4.18
CA GLU A 398 12.46 9.57 5.34
C GLU A 398 11.95 8.21 5.81
N THR A 399 11.55 7.34 4.89
CA THR A 399 11.12 5.98 5.21
C THR A 399 12.21 5.21 5.96
N ILE A 400 13.47 5.26 5.49
CA ILE A 400 14.62 4.65 6.17
C ILE A 400 14.78 5.24 7.58
N THR A 401 14.65 6.56 7.71
CA THR A 401 14.76 7.25 9.00
C THR A 401 13.66 6.80 9.96
N TRP A 402 12.41 6.75 9.48
CA TRP A 402 11.27 6.29 10.27
C TRP A 402 11.45 4.84 10.74
N PHE A 403 11.87 3.93 9.85
CA PHE A 403 12.13 2.52 10.20
C PHE A 403 13.25 2.39 11.22
N ARG A 404 14.30 3.18 11.11
CA ARG A 404 15.39 3.21 12.08
C ARG A 404 14.93 3.66 13.48
N GLN A 405 14.01 4.62 13.55
CA GLN A 405 13.53 5.17 14.80
C GLN A 405 12.42 4.33 15.44
N ASN A 406 11.52 3.76 14.63
CA ASN A 406 10.29 3.14 15.14
C ASN A 406 10.30 1.61 15.03
N TRP A 407 10.86 1.04 13.96
CA TRP A 407 10.87 -0.41 13.74
C TRP A 407 12.11 -1.08 14.31
N LEU A 408 13.30 -0.54 14.05
CA LEU A 408 14.57 -1.15 14.46
C LEU A 408 14.68 -1.39 15.98
N PRO A 409 14.21 -0.50 16.87
CA PRO A 409 14.23 -0.76 18.31
C PRO A 409 13.38 -1.96 18.75
N THR A 410 12.38 -2.34 17.94
CA THR A 410 11.49 -3.49 18.21
C THR A 410 12.01 -4.79 17.61
N PHE A 411 13.07 -4.73 16.81
CA PHE A 411 13.65 -5.88 16.12
C PHE A 411 14.58 -6.68 17.04
N ASP A 412 14.28 -7.97 17.25
CA ASP A 412 15.14 -8.91 17.98
C ASP A 412 15.64 -10.02 17.06
N ALA A 413 16.92 -9.94 16.68
CA ALA A 413 17.56 -10.96 15.84
C ALA A 413 17.65 -12.34 16.51
N LYS A 414 17.66 -12.41 17.87
CA LYS A 414 17.80 -13.66 18.64
C LYS A 414 16.47 -14.40 18.80
N ALA A 415 15.35 -13.71 18.75
CA ALA A 415 14.01 -14.32 18.84
C ALA A 415 13.61 -15.11 17.59
N GLY A 416 14.58 -15.48 16.74
CA GLY A 416 14.34 -16.29 15.53
C GLY A 416 13.79 -15.46 14.37
N GLY A 417 14.13 -14.17 14.34
CA GLY A 417 13.64 -13.22 13.36
C GLY A 417 12.12 -13.16 13.36
N TYR A 418 11.56 -12.01 13.45
CA TYR A 418 10.11 -11.75 13.35
C TYR A 418 9.48 -12.19 12.01
N VAL A 419 10.23 -12.98 11.24
CA VAL A 419 9.77 -13.59 9.98
C VAL A 419 8.55 -14.48 10.29
N GLY A 420 7.41 -13.87 10.32
CA GLY A 420 6.15 -14.48 10.71
C GLY A 420 5.41 -13.75 11.81
N LYS A 421 6.04 -12.88 12.63
CA LYS A 421 5.28 -12.21 13.71
C LYS A 421 4.54 -10.94 13.26
N ILE A 422 5.06 -10.11 12.35
CA ILE A 422 4.27 -8.96 11.85
C ILE A 422 3.22 -9.44 10.85
N ALA A 423 3.56 -10.27 9.88
CA ALA A 423 2.57 -10.95 9.04
C ALA A 423 1.63 -11.82 9.89
N THR A 424 2.15 -12.55 10.89
CA THR A 424 1.37 -13.37 11.82
C THR A 424 0.66 -12.56 12.90
N GLN A 425 1.11 -11.38 13.29
CA GLN A 425 0.35 -10.50 14.21
C GLN A 425 -0.75 -9.75 13.49
N THR A 426 -0.52 -9.27 12.27
CA THR A 426 -1.59 -8.75 11.41
C THR A 426 -2.55 -9.88 11.04
N GLN A 427 -2.05 -11.06 10.67
CA GLN A 427 -2.82 -12.26 10.41
C GLN A 427 -3.60 -12.68 11.67
N LYS A 428 -2.97 -12.81 12.83
CA LYS A 428 -3.66 -13.18 14.09
C LYS A 428 -4.66 -12.11 14.55
N LYS A 429 -4.39 -10.83 14.32
CA LYS A 429 -5.38 -9.77 14.59
C LYS A 429 -6.58 -9.90 13.67
N ILE A 430 -6.38 -10.14 12.38
CA ILE A 430 -7.45 -10.37 11.41
C ILE A 430 -8.18 -11.68 11.75
N ASP A 431 -7.47 -12.78 12.04
CA ASP A 431 -8.05 -14.08 12.37
C ASP A 431 -8.83 -14.07 13.69
N ILE A 432 -8.36 -13.37 14.71
CA ILE A 432 -9.06 -13.22 15.99
C ILE A 432 -10.31 -12.35 15.81
N GLN A 433 -10.24 -11.28 15.03
CA GLN A 433 -11.36 -10.38 14.78
C GLN A 433 -12.40 -11.00 13.85
N THR A 434 -11.97 -11.76 12.83
CA THR A 434 -12.88 -12.48 11.93
C THR A 434 -13.49 -13.72 12.58
N ALA A 435 -12.80 -14.39 13.50
CA ALA A 435 -13.38 -15.49 14.30
C ALA A 435 -14.49 -14.99 15.24
N GLY A 436 -14.35 -13.78 15.80
CA GLY A 436 -15.39 -13.13 16.60
C GLY A 436 -16.65 -12.78 15.79
N ALA A 437 -16.49 -12.27 14.55
CA ALA A 437 -17.59 -11.95 13.66
C ALA A 437 -18.31 -13.19 13.13
N GLY A 438 -17.57 -14.30 12.90
CA GLY A 438 -18.16 -15.59 12.46
C GLY A 438 -19.02 -16.31 13.51
N SER A 439 -18.78 -16.05 14.80
CA SER A 439 -19.57 -16.67 15.88
C SER A 439 -20.96 -16.01 16.07
N ALA A 440 -21.14 -14.79 15.60
CA ALA A 440 -22.43 -14.10 15.67
C ALA A 440 -23.46 -14.56 14.61
N THR A 441 -23.01 -15.29 13.57
CA THR A 441 -23.88 -15.82 12.49
C THR A 441 -24.10 -17.33 12.54
N ALA A 442 -23.67 -18.02 13.60
CA ALA A 442 -24.05 -19.40 13.81
C ALA A 442 -25.55 -19.48 14.10
N ARG A 443 -26.35 -19.76 13.06
CA ARG A 443 -27.75 -20.12 13.21
C ARG A 443 -27.86 -21.27 14.22
N PRO A 444 -28.81 -21.21 15.17
CA PRO A 444 -29.10 -22.36 16.01
C PRO A 444 -29.46 -23.54 15.09
N LYS A 445 -28.77 -24.66 15.26
CA LYS A 445 -29.19 -25.93 14.67
C LYS A 445 -30.55 -26.23 15.30
N ASN A 446 -31.60 -26.10 14.52
CA ASN A 446 -32.88 -26.65 14.90
C ASN A 446 -32.72 -28.18 15.00
N GLU A 447 -32.99 -28.69 16.19
CA GLU A 447 -33.32 -30.09 16.42
C GLU A 447 -34.57 -30.50 15.67
#